data_6d52491273ad04f6c73576686cd1baee
#
_entry.id   6d52491273ad04f6c73576686cd1baee
#
_cell.length_a   1.000
_cell.length_b   1.000
_cell.length_c   1.000
_cell.angle_alpha   90.00
_cell.angle_beta   90.00
_cell.angle_gamma   90.00
#
_symmetry.space_group_name_H-M   'P 1'
#
loop_
_entity.id
_entity.type
_entity.pdbx_description
1 polymer ?
#
loop_
_entity_poly.entity_id
_entity_poly.type
_entity_poly.pdbx_seq_one_letter_code
_entity_poly.pdbx_strand_id
1 'polypeptide(L)'
;MIHVSDGDLTLRGDGSLTLSGWTDGAKIGSNGYSSDTGQGEEDFTGSIHITDDVTISATREYYNPSDTGSAAIGSGEKGNFTGTITIDGNAKVNADATWCGPGIGCGEKGDYNGDIIIGGNAEVTASGGSASAGIGSGWDSTFSGGTITIKDNSKVTAIGSNGFSQNTSCSNPAIGASEKANPDYNPAKAPMNGTITIT
;
A
#
# COMPACT_ATOMS: atom_id res chain seq x y z
N MET A 1 8.48 0.84 -12.43
CA MET A 1 7.13 0.30 -12.12
C MET A 1 6.95 -1.04 -12.82
N ILE A 2 6.37 -2.01 -12.14
CA ILE A 2 5.78 -3.20 -12.75
C ILE A 2 4.28 -3.00 -12.72
N HIS A 3 3.67 -2.84 -13.90
CA HIS A 3 2.24 -2.61 -14.02
C HIS A 3 1.50 -3.95 -14.04
N VAL A 4 0.56 -4.10 -13.13
CA VAL A 4 -0.38 -5.21 -13.07
C VAL A 4 -1.67 -4.69 -12.41
N SER A 5 -2.78 -4.71 -13.14
CA SER A 5 -4.08 -4.24 -12.64
C SER A 5 -5.06 -5.40 -12.44
N ASP A 6 -5.14 -6.30 -13.40
CA ASP A 6 -6.15 -7.38 -13.47
C ASP A 6 -5.57 -8.77 -13.72
N GLY A 7 -4.24 -8.88 -13.87
CA GLY A 7 -3.54 -10.14 -14.11
C GLY A 7 -2.87 -10.71 -12.87
N ASP A 8 -2.19 -11.83 -13.07
CA ASP A 8 -1.41 -12.51 -12.03
C ASP A 8 0.09 -12.24 -12.23
N LEU A 9 0.75 -11.73 -11.21
CA LEU A 9 2.20 -11.53 -11.15
C LEU A 9 2.81 -12.43 -10.08
N THR A 10 3.78 -13.23 -10.46
CA THR A 10 4.62 -13.96 -9.48
C THR A 10 6.06 -13.48 -9.57
N LEU A 11 6.60 -13.02 -8.45
CA LEU A 11 8.01 -12.68 -8.26
C LEU A 11 8.63 -13.74 -7.34
N ARG A 12 9.56 -14.53 -7.87
CA ARG A 12 10.14 -15.67 -7.16
C ARG A 12 11.61 -15.93 -7.54
N GLY A 13 12.27 -16.77 -6.77
CA GLY A 13 13.66 -17.16 -6.93
C GLY A 13 14.52 -16.61 -5.81
N ASP A 14 15.83 -16.47 -6.04
CA ASP A 14 16.84 -16.02 -5.08
C ASP A 14 17.45 -14.65 -5.42
N GLY A 15 16.90 -14.01 -6.46
CA GLY A 15 17.38 -12.73 -6.94
C GLY A 15 16.88 -11.52 -6.15
N SER A 16 17.32 -10.34 -6.58
CA SER A 16 16.87 -9.07 -6.03
C SER A 16 16.34 -8.14 -7.11
N LEU A 17 15.27 -7.40 -6.76
CA LEU A 17 14.65 -6.39 -7.62
C LEU A 17 14.52 -5.09 -6.84
N THR A 18 15.05 -4.01 -7.39
CA THR A 18 14.89 -2.65 -6.83
C THR A 18 14.13 -1.79 -7.82
N LEU A 19 13.03 -1.22 -7.37
CA LEU A 19 12.20 -0.28 -8.10
C LEU A 19 12.17 1.03 -7.32
N SER A 20 12.75 2.08 -7.91
CA SER A 20 12.81 3.43 -7.33
C SER A 20 12.33 4.48 -8.31
N GLY A 21 12.27 5.74 -7.86
CA GLY A 21 11.92 6.88 -8.68
C GLY A 21 10.43 7.26 -8.62
N TRP A 22 10.05 8.24 -9.41
CA TRP A 22 8.69 8.76 -9.45
C TRP A 22 7.79 7.97 -10.43
N THR A 23 6.51 7.85 -10.11
CA THR A 23 5.45 7.29 -10.97
C THR A 23 4.07 7.67 -10.42
N ASP A 24 3.09 7.87 -11.27
CA ASP A 24 1.69 8.10 -10.86
C ASP A 24 1.05 6.85 -10.23
N GLY A 25 1.48 5.66 -10.63
CA GLY A 25 0.98 4.37 -10.11
C GLY A 25 1.82 3.78 -8.99
N ALA A 26 1.40 2.61 -8.52
CA ALA A 26 2.18 1.77 -7.61
C ALA A 26 3.51 1.34 -8.24
N LYS A 27 4.54 1.06 -7.43
CA LYS A 27 5.79 0.48 -7.97
C LYS A 27 5.58 -0.91 -8.50
N ILE A 28 4.72 -1.69 -7.81
CA ILE A 28 4.23 -2.99 -8.26
C ILE A 28 2.71 -2.95 -8.05
N GLY A 29 1.95 -2.96 -9.15
CA GLY A 29 0.49 -2.90 -9.07
C GLY A 29 -0.15 -2.03 -10.15
N SER A 30 -1.30 -1.44 -9.85
CA SER A 30 -2.07 -0.68 -10.82
C SER A 30 -1.60 0.78 -10.96
N ASN A 31 -2.02 1.38 -12.05
CA ASN A 31 -1.80 2.79 -12.31
C ASN A 31 -2.60 3.67 -11.34
N GLY A 32 -2.12 4.90 -11.15
CA GLY A 32 -2.78 5.91 -10.33
C GLY A 32 -3.28 7.08 -11.17
N TYR A 33 -4.10 7.90 -10.55
CA TYR A 33 -4.55 9.16 -11.14
C TYR A 33 -3.35 10.11 -11.33
N SER A 34 -3.23 10.65 -12.54
CA SER A 34 -2.26 11.70 -12.84
C SER A 34 -2.94 13.07 -12.77
N SER A 35 -2.45 13.94 -11.91
CA SER A 35 -2.93 15.33 -11.81
C SER A 35 -2.69 16.12 -13.09
N ASP A 36 -1.66 15.77 -13.84
CA ASP A 36 -1.28 16.48 -15.07
C ASP A 36 -2.23 16.18 -16.23
N THR A 37 -2.74 14.95 -16.31
CA THR A 37 -3.64 14.50 -17.38
C THR A 37 -5.09 14.41 -16.95
N GLY A 38 -5.37 14.36 -15.65
CA GLY A 38 -6.71 14.12 -15.11
C GLY A 38 -7.24 12.72 -15.37
N GLN A 39 -6.36 11.76 -15.64
CA GLN A 39 -6.69 10.38 -16.00
C GLN A 39 -5.68 9.41 -15.38
N GLY A 40 -5.89 8.13 -15.59
CA GLY A 40 -4.93 7.06 -15.28
C GLY A 40 -5.29 6.20 -14.07
N GLU A 41 -6.38 6.51 -13.35
CA GLU A 41 -6.83 5.64 -12.26
C GLU A 41 -7.22 4.25 -12.78
N GLU A 42 -6.67 3.23 -12.14
CA GLU A 42 -6.99 1.84 -12.40
C GLU A 42 -7.16 1.08 -11.09
N ASP A 43 -8.20 0.25 -11.03
CA ASP A 43 -8.39 -0.67 -9.93
C ASP A 43 -7.31 -1.77 -9.96
N PHE A 44 -6.90 -2.22 -8.80
CA PHE A 44 -6.11 -3.43 -8.65
C PHE A 44 -7.05 -4.58 -8.30
N THR A 45 -7.32 -5.44 -9.27
CA THR A 45 -8.21 -6.60 -9.14
C THR A 45 -7.49 -7.93 -9.29
N GLY A 46 -6.23 -7.90 -9.72
CA GLY A 46 -5.39 -9.06 -9.98
C GLY A 46 -4.74 -9.66 -8.74
N SER A 47 -3.69 -10.42 -8.95
CA SER A 47 -2.89 -10.98 -7.86
C SER A 47 -1.39 -10.66 -7.99
N ILE A 48 -0.75 -10.41 -6.84
CA ILE A 48 0.71 -10.33 -6.70
C ILE A 48 1.15 -11.38 -5.70
N HIS A 49 2.02 -12.30 -6.13
CA HIS A 49 2.65 -13.29 -5.26
C HIS A 49 4.17 -13.09 -5.25
N ILE A 50 4.72 -12.79 -4.08
CA ILE A 50 6.16 -12.63 -3.83
C ILE A 50 6.60 -13.76 -2.92
N THR A 51 7.49 -14.65 -3.38
CA THR A 51 7.79 -15.90 -2.70
C THR A 51 9.24 -16.37 -2.89
N ASP A 52 9.59 -17.54 -2.37
CA ASP A 52 10.92 -18.12 -2.32
C ASP A 52 11.90 -17.24 -1.49
N ASP A 53 13.11 -17.02 -1.99
CA ASP A 53 14.18 -16.22 -1.33
C ASP A 53 14.35 -14.84 -1.96
N VAL A 54 13.38 -14.37 -2.77
CA VAL A 54 13.48 -13.11 -3.51
C VAL A 54 13.58 -11.91 -2.57
N THR A 55 14.40 -10.93 -2.95
CA THR A 55 14.47 -9.65 -2.25
C THR A 55 13.88 -8.53 -3.12
N ILE A 56 12.87 -7.85 -2.62
CA ILE A 56 12.16 -6.76 -3.31
C ILE A 56 12.34 -5.46 -2.54
N SER A 57 12.74 -4.41 -3.24
CA SER A 57 12.71 -3.03 -2.74
C SER A 57 11.86 -2.19 -3.68
N ALA A 58 10.68 -1.81 -3.24
CA ALA A 58 9.74 -0.96 -3.95
C ALA A 58 9.65 0.38 -3.21
N THR A 59 10.41 1.38 -3.65
CA THR A 59 10.53 2.66 -2.97
C THR A 59 10.06 3.78 -3.88
N ARG A 60 9.15 4.61 -3.39
CA ARG A 60 8.74 5.84 -4.07
C ARG A 60 9.65 6.98 -3.62
N GLU A 61 10.15 7.76 -4.57
CA GLU A 61 10.91 8.97 -4.28
C GLU A 61 9.96 10.17 -4.29
N TYR A 62 10.13 11.06 -3.31
CA TYR A 62 9.42 12.32 -3.26
C TYR A 62 9.97 13.26 -4.36
N TYR A 63 9.11 13.73 -5.23
CA TYR A 63 9.53 14.65 -6.28
C TYR A 63 8.81 16.01 -6.22
N ASN A 64 7.51 16.04 -5.92
CA ASN A 64 6.69 17.25 -6.03
C ASN A 64 5.49 17.20 -5.09
N PRO A 65 4.98 18.34 -4.59
CA PRO A 65 3.69 18.42 -3.90
C PRO A 65 2.49 17.93 -4.71
N SER A 66 2.66 17.73 -6.02
CA SER A 66 1.65 17.10 -6.89
C SER A 66 1.77 15.58 -6.96
N ASP A 67 2.69 14.97 -6.16
CA ASP A 67 2.85 13.52 -6.14
C ASP A 67 1.55 12.84 -5.71
N THR A 68 1.28 11.75 -6.38
CA THR A 68 0.07 10.95 -6.17
C THR A 68 0.23 10.02 -4.96
N GLY A 69 -0.84 9.81 -4.24
CA GLY A 69 -0.89 8.94 -3.07
C GLY A 69 -1.00 7.45 -3.40
N SER A 70 -0.23 6.95 -4.35
CA SER A 70 -0.25 5.53 -4.72
C SER A 70 0.51 4.67 -3.73
N ALA A 71 0.11 3.41 -3.57
CA ALA A 71 0.85 2.42 -2.78
C ALA A 71 2.26 2.17 -3.35
N ALA A 72 3.20 1.69 -2.54
CA ALA A 72 4.42 1.11 -3.10
C ALA A 72 4.13 -0.23 -3.76
N ILE A 73 3.29 -1.08 -3.13
CA ILE A 73 2.79 -2.34 -3.71
C ILE A 73 1.27 -2.36 -3.53
N GLY A 74 0.50 -2.42 -4.64
CA GLY A 74 -0.97 -2.43 -4.60
C GLY A 74 -1.64 -1.53 -5.61
N SER A 75 -2.64 -0.72 -5.22
CA SER A 75 -3.31 0.18 -6.14
C SER A 75 -2.70 1.58 -6.19
N GLY A 76 -2.88 2.23 -7.33
CA GLY A 76 -2.59 3.63 -7.51
C GLY A 76 -3.56 4.57 -6.79
N GLU A 77 -3.32 5.89 -6.84
CA GLU A 77 -4.28 6.89 -6.35
C GLU A 77 -5.60 6.76 -7.06
N LYS A 78 -6.71 6.84 -6.32
CA LYS A 78 -8.11 6.66 -6.75
C LYS A 78 -8.46 5.27 -7.29
N GLY A 79 -7.49 4.38 -7.43
CA GLY A 79 -7.75 2.99 -7.79
C GLY A 79 -8.20 2.17 -6.59
N ASN A 80 -9.26 1.39 -6.74
CA ASN A 80 -9.71 0.47 -5.70
C ASN A 80 -8.74 -0.72 -5.60
N PHE A 81 -8.61 -1.27 -4.40
CA PHE A 81 -7.85 -2.48 -4.13
C PHE A 81 -8.83 -3.60 -3.78
N THR A 82 -9.12 -4.47 -4.74
CA THR A 82 -9.99 -5.63 -4.58
C THR A 82 -9.29 -6.96 -4.88
N GLY A 83 -8.03 -6.89 -5.29
CA GLY A 83 -7.20 -8.04 -5.61
C GLY A 83 -6.54 -8.66 -4.37
N THR A 84 -5.52 -9.49 -4.62
CA THR A 84 -4.79 -10.20 -3.56
C THR A 84 -3.28 -9.94 -3.65
N ILE A 85 -2.66 -9.64 -2.52
CA ILE A 85 -1.20 -9.62 -2.38
C ILE A 85 -0.80 -10.72 -1.39
N THR A 86 0.02 -11.67 -1.85
CA THR A 86 0.61 -12.72 -1.02
C THR A 86 2.12 -12.55 -0.96
N ILE A 87 2.68 -12.54 0.24
CA ILE A 87 4.13 -12.51 0.48
C ILE A 87 4.46 -13.67 1.41
N ASP A 88 5.21 -14.64 0.92
CA ASP A 88 5.53 -15.84 1.71
C ASP A 88 6.94 -16.40 1.39
N GLY A 89 7.18 -17.68 1.68
CA GLY A 89 8.50 -18.27 1.56
C GLY A 89 9.48 -17.65 2.56
N ASN A 90 10.66 -17.30 2.09
CA ASN A 90 11.69 -16.51 2.81
C ASN A 90 11.86 -15.12 2.19
N ALA A 91 10.85 -14.63 1.48
CA ALA A 91 10.92 -13.37 0.75
C ALA A 91 11.23 -12.18 1.68
N LYS A 92 12.06 -11.26 1.18
CA LYS A 92 12.35 -10.01 1.88
C LYS A 92 11.80 -8.85 1.09
N VAL A 93 10.89 -8.10 1.69
CA VAL A 93 10.18 -7.01 1.02
C VAL A 93 10.35 -5.71 1.80
N ASN A 94 10.84 -4.68 1.12
CA ASN A 94 10.80 -3.30 1.58
C ASN A 94 9.87 -2.52 0.66
N ALA A 95 8.74 -2.09 1.19
CA ALA A 95 7.72 -1.31 0.50
C ALA A 95 7.59 0.06 1.18
N ASP A 96 8.14 1.09 0.55
CA ASP A 96 8.20 2.43 1.12
C ASP A 96 7.46 3.41 0.20
N ALA A 97 6.32 3.88 0.66
CA ALA A 97 5.53 4.88 -0.06
C ALA A 97 5.86 6.29 0.42
N THR A 98 5.67 7.25 -0.47
CA THR A 98 5.74 8.67 -0.16
C THR A 98 4.35 9.28 -0.26
N TRP A 99 4.21 10.52 0.20
CA TRP A 99 2.94 11.26 0.15
C TRP A 99 1.81 10.45 0.84
N CYS A 100 0.65 10.36 0.25
CA CYS A 100 -0.57 9.83 0.86
C CYS A 100 -0.83 8.33 0.61
N GLY A 101 0.16 7.60 0.10
CA GLY A 101 0.02 6.17 -0.20
C GLY A 101 0.50 5.26 0.93
N PRO A 102 -0.05 4.05 1.05
CA PRO A 102 0.47 3.05 1.98
C PRO A 102 1.70 2.35 1.40
N GLY A 103 2.51 1.72 2.25
CA GLY A 103 3.57 0.82 1.79
C GLY A 103 2.98 -0.33 0.97
N ILE A 104 1.98 -1.03 1.52
CA ILE A 104 1.28 -2.13 0.84
C ILE A 104 -0.23 -1.92 0.99
N GLY A 105 -0.97 -1.93 -0.14
CA GLY A 105 -2.44 -1.91 -0.12
C GLY A 105 -3.09 -0.92 -1.08
N CYS A 106 -4.08 -0.16 -0.61
CA CYS A 106 -4.90 0.73 -1.42
C CYS A 106 -4.35 2.16 -1.41
N GLY A 107 -4.11 2.73 -2.59
CA GLY A 107 -3.70 4.12 -2.73
C GLY A 107 -4.71 5.13 -2.17
N GLU A 108 -4.32 6.41 -2.16
CA GLU A 108 -5.14 7.54 -1.72
C GLU A 108 -6.49 7.58 -2.45
N LYS A 109 -7.56 7.87 -1.73
CA LYS A 109 -8.94 8.03 -2.28
C LYS A 109 -9.55 6.79 -2.94
N GLY A 110 -8.91 5.62 -2.81
CA GLY A 110 -9.48 4.36 -3.28
C GLY A 110 -10.32 3.66 -2.21
N ASP A 111 -10.89 2.52 -2.54
CA ASP A 111 -11.56 1.62 -1.61
C ASP A 111 -10.76 0.33 -1.41
N TYR A 112 -10.39 0.05 -0.15
CA TYR A 112 -9.74 -1.20 0.22
C TYR A 112 -10.80 -2.27 0.51
N ASN A 113 -10.83 -3.29 -0.33
CA ASN A 113 -11.71 -4.46 -0.20
C ASN A 113 -11.04 -5.76 -0.68
N GLY A 114 -9.72 -5.79 -0.77
CA GLY A 114 -8.93 -6.94 -1.18
C GLY A 114 -8.22 -7.62 0.00
N ASP A 115 -7.37 -8.58 -0.32
CA ASP A 115 -6.67 -9.39 0.68
C ASP A 115 -5.16 -9.18 0.64
N ILE A 116 -4.53 -9.02 1.81
CA ILE A 116 -3.09 -9.05 1.99
C ILE A 116 -2.75 -10.22 2.91
N ILE A 117 -1.91 -11.12 2.44
CA ILE A 117 -1.49 -12.32 3.18
C ILE A 117 0.03 -12.31 3.28
N ILE A 118 0.55 -12.26 4.49
CA ILE A 118 1.98 -12.35 4.77
C ILE A 118 2.22 -13.58 5.63
N GLY A 119 3.03 -14.53 5.14
CA GLY A 119 3.23 -15.81 5.79
C GLY A 119 4.61 -16.42 5.58
N GLY A 120 4.75 -17.71 5.90
CA GLY A 120 6.03 -18.41 5.81
C GLY A 120 7.07 -17.83 6.78
N ASN A 121 8.27 -17.59 6.27
CA ASN A 121 9.36 -16.90 6.98
C ASN A 121 9.62 -15.50 6.38
N ALA A 122 8.65 -14.92 5.69
CA ALA A 122 8.83 -13.64 5.01
C ALA A 122 9.22 -12.51 6.00
N GLU A 123 10.11 -11.65 5.56
CA GLU A 123 10.51 -10.43 6.28
C GLU A 123 10.00 -9.21 5.51
N VAL A 124 9.03 -8.49 6.05
CA VAL A 124 8.38 -7.36 5.39
C VAL A 124 8.54 -6.09 6.20
N THR A 125 9.06 -5.05 5.56
CA THR A 125 9.01 -3.67 6.05
C THR A 125 8.10 -2.86 5.13
N ALA A 126 7.07 -2.26 5.68
CA ALA A 126 6.11 -1.45 4.92
C ALA A 126 5.91 -0.10 5.60
N SER A 127 6.27 0.98 4.89
CA SER A 127 6.16 2.35 5.39
C SER A 127 5.14 3.12 4.57
N GLY A 128 4.16 3.71 5.23
CA GLY A 128 3.22 4.64 4.62
C GLY A 128 3.81 6.04 4.49
N GLY A 129 3.42 6.74 3.45
CA GLY A 129 3.66 8.17 3.29
C GLY A 129 2.76 9.00 4.21
N SER A 130 2.76 10.32 4.05
CA SER A 130 1.96 11.22 4.90
C SER A 130 0.51 10.78 5.00
N ALA A 131 -0.04 10.77 6.21
CA ALA A 131 -1.44 10.40 6.47
C ALA A 131 -1.88 9.00 6.02
N SER A 132 -0.96 8.03 5.96
CA SER A 132 -1.24 6.69 5.43
C SER A 132 -0.79 5.57 6.35
N ALA A 133 -1.41 4.41 6.20
CA ALA A 133 -1.00 3.20 6.89
C ALA A 133 0.31 2.63 6.30
N GLY A 134 1.06 1.88 7.08
CA GLY A 134 2.15 1.05 6.55
C GLY A 134 1.60 -0.06 5.67
N ILE A 135 0.60 -0.80 6.18
CA ILE A 135 -0.14 -1.83 5.44
C ILE A 135 -1.63 -1.51 5.58
N GLY A 136 -2.34 -1.34 4.45
CA GLY A 136 -3.75 -1.03 4.45
C GLY A 136 -4.14 0.06 3.48
N SER A 137 -4.68 1.19 3.96
CA SER A 137 -5.17 2.24 3.07
C SER A 137 -4.35 3.52 3.12
N GLY A 138 -4.35 4.23 2.01
CA GLY A 138 -3.85 5.59 1.88
C GLY A 138 -4.82 6.63 2.45
N TRP A 139 -4.43 7.90 2.39
CA TRP A 139 -5.24 9.02 2.87
C TRP A 139 -6.58 9.11 2.12
N ASP A 140 -7.62 9.51 2.85
CA ASP A 140 -8.98 9.68 2.34
C ASP A 140 -9.58 8.41 1.68
N SER A 141 -9.00 7.26 1.93
CA SER A 141 -9.47 5.98 1.40
C SER A 141 -10.58 5.41 2.30
N THR A 142 -11.39 4.54 1.73
CA THR A 142 -12.36 3.74 2.48
C THR A 142 -11.78 2.35 2.71
N PHE A 143 -12.02 1.76 3.88
CA PHE A 143 -11.72 0.35 4.17
C PHE A 143 -13.05 -0.38 4.31
N SER A 144 -13.63 -0.78 3.16
CA SER A 144 -15.00 -1.29 3.12
C SER A 144 -15.11 -2.80 3.39
N GLY A 145 -14.01 -3.53 3.25
CA GLY A 145 -13.99 -4.99 3.45
C GLY A 145 -12.58 -5.54 3.32
N GLY A 146 -12.47 -6.83 2.97
CA GLY A 146 -11.21 -7.52 2.78
C GLY A 146 -10.47 -7.88 4.07
N THR A 147 -9.29 -8.49 3.92
CA THR A 147 -8.51 -9.01 5.04
C THR A 147 -7.03 -8.63 4.98
N ILE A 148 -6.41 -8.49 6.16
CA ILE A 148 -4.97 -8.46 6.31
C ILE A 148 -4.60 -9.60 7.25
N THR A 149 -3.89 -10.59 6.74
CA THR A 149 -3.48 -11.78 7.49
C THR A 149 -1.96 -11.84 7.60
N ILE A 150 -1.45 -11.86 8.83
CA ILE A 150 -0.05 -12.10 9.16
C ILE A 150 0.01 -13.42 9.90
N LYS A 151 0.77 -14.38 9.39
CA LYS A 151 0.78 -15.73 9.92
C LYS A 151 2.15 -16.42 9.85
N ASP A 152 2.22 -17.61 10.42
CA ASP A 152 3.41 -18.44 10.43
C ASP A 152 4.59 -17.78 11.18
N ASN A 153 5.80 -17.86 10.65
CA ASN A 153 7.00 -17.27 11.23
C ASN A 153 7.36 -15.92 10.61
N SER A 154 6.44 -15.29 9.89
CA SER A 154 6.71 -14.02 9.21
C SER A 154 7.04 -12.89 10.20
N LYS A 155 7.94 -12.00 9.78
CA LYS A 155 8.34 -10.82 10.54
C LYS A 155 7.89 -9.58 9.79
N VAL A 156 6.97 -8.83 10.38
CA VAL A 156 6.40 -7.64 9.76
C VAL A 156 6.70 -6.41 10.59
N THR A 157 7.31 -5.42 9.94
CA THR A 157 7.48 -4.06 10.46
C THR A 157 6.62 -3.14 9.63
N ALA A 158 5.48 -2.73 10.15
CA ALA A 158 4.60 -1.78 9.51
C ALA A 158 4.71 -0.42 10.20
N ILE A 159 4.87 0.64 9.42
CA ILE A 159 5.07 2.00 9.91
C ILE A 159 4.02 2.90 9.27
N GLY A 160 3.04 3.33 10.07
CA GLY A 160 2.13 4.40 9.69
C GLY A 160 2.79 5.76 9.90
N SER A 161 2.45 6.74 9.10
CA SER A 161 3.04 8.06 9.21
C SER A 161 2.16 9.05 9.96
N ASN A 162 2.76 10.15 10.41
CA ASN A 162 2.04 11.29 10.96
C ASN A 162 1.39 12.09 9.82
N GLY A 163 0.21 12.68 10.09
CA GLY A 163 -0.53 13.46 9.11
C GLY A 163 0.19 14.72 8.60
N PHE A 164 -0.42 15.40 7.63
CA PHE A 164 0.13 16.59 6.94
C PHE A 164 0.37 17.82 7.79
N SER A 165 -0.25 17.93 8.93
CA SER A 165 -0.27 19.17 9.68
C SER A 165 0.68 19.13 10.86
N GLN A 166 1.58 20.09 10.92
CA GLN A 166 2.41 20.38 12.12
C GLN A 166 1.55 20.67 13.37
N ASN A 167 0.24 20.79 13.23
CA ASN A 167 -0.68 21.21 14.29
C ASN A 167 -1.77 20.19 14.64
N THR A 168 -1.81 19.03 13.98
CA THR A 168 -2.75 17.96 14.32
C THR A 168 -2.00 16.69 14.65
N SER A 169 -2.23 16.15 15.83
CA SER A 169 -1.72 14.84 16.26
C SER A 169 -2.41 13.70 15.51
N CYS A 170 -2.31 13.70 14.19
CA CYS A 170 -2.81 12.62 13.35
C CYS A 170 -1.79 11.49 13.35
N SER A 171 -2.07 10.42 14.05
CA SER A 171 -1.29 9.19 13.97
C SER A 171 -2.03 8.18 13.15
N ASN A 172 -1.49 7.84 11.97
CA ASN A 172 -2.06 6.80 11.15
C ASN A 172 -1.63 5.42 11.64
N PRO A 173 -2.49 4.41 11.47
CA PRO A 173 -2.19 3.09 11.95
C PRO A 173 -1.00 2.48 11.20
N ALA A 174 -0.22 1.68 11.89
CA ALA A 174 0.77 0.84 11.21
C ALA A 174 0.09 -0.14 10.24
N ILE A 175 -1.05 -0.71 10.66
CA ILE A 175 -1.86 -1.64 9.85
C ILE A 175 -3.34 -1.24 9.98
N GLY A 176 -4.04 -1.11 8.85
CA GLY A 176 -5.48 -0.85 8.80
C GLY A 176 -5.90 0.38 8.00
N ALA A 177 -7.00 1.01 8.40
CA ALA A 177 -7.57 2.18 7.74
C ALA A 177 -6.87 3.46 8.16
N SER A 178 -6.45 4.27 7.21
CA SER A 178 -5.90 5.62 7.43
C SER A 178 -7.02 6.66 7.65
N GLU A 179 -6.62 7.89 7.85
CA GLU A 179 -7.56 8.99 8.05
C GLU A 179 -8.34 9.37 6.80
N LYS A 180 -9.58 9.83 6.99
CA LYS A 180 -10.37 10.47 5.94
C LYS A 180 -10.17 11.98 5.94
N ALA A 181 -10.18 12.56 4.74
CA ALA A 181 -10.30 14.00 4.59
C ALA A 181 -11.59 14.51 5.28
N ASN A 182 -11.42 15.49 6.15
CA ASN A 182 -12.54 16.19 6.74
C ASN A 182 -12.43 17.68 6.43
N PRO A 183 -13.42 18.29 5.77
CA PRO A 183 -13.41 19.71 5.45
C PRO A 183 -13.33 20.62 6.69
N ASP A 184 -13.67 20.12 7.87
CA ASP A 184 -13.66 20.89 9.13
C ASP A 184 -12.36 20.74 9.93
N TYR A 185 -11.29 20.24 9.34
CA TYR A 185 -10.00 19.96 9.99
C TYR A 185 -10.08 19.07 11.24
N ASN A 186 -11.15 18.33 11.39
CA ASN A 186 -11.28 17.32 12.44
C ASN A 186 -11.05 15.93 11.81
N PRO A 187 -9.92 15.28 12.03
CA PRO A 187 -9.63 14.01 11.39
C PRO A 187 -10.65 12.97 11.81
N ALA A 188 -11.58 12.68 10.91
CA ALA A 188 -12.51 11.59 11.10
C ALA A 188 -11.74 10.29 10.81
N LYS A 189 -11.65 9.40 11.80
CA LYS A 189 -11.14 8.06 11.58
C LYS A 189 -12.04 7.36 10.56
N ALA A 190 -11.45 6.88 9.46
CA ALA A 190 -12.18 6.02 8.55
C ALA A 190 -12.59 4.74 9.31
N PRO A 191 -13.86 4.34 9.25
CA PRO A 191 -14.25 3.06 9.82
C PRO A 191 -13.54 1.94 9.06
N MET A 192 -12.96 1.00 9.78
CA MET A 192 -12.43 -0.23 9.21
C MET A 192 -13.49 -1.32 9.30
N ASN A 193 -14.01 -1.74 8.15
CA ASN A 193 -14.99 -2.83 8.07
C ASN A 193 -14.35 -4.19 7.71
N GLY A 194 -13.04 -4.25 7.55
CA GLY A 194 -12.30 -5.48 7.27
C GLY A 194 -11.77 -6.17 8.53
N THR A 195 -11.02 -7.24 8.33
CA THR A 195 -10.44 -8.06 9.39
C THR A 195 -8.91 -8.04 9.35
N ILE A 196 -8.27 -7.87 10.51
CA ILE A 196 -6.83 -8.08 10.69
C ILE A 196 -6.66 -9.34 11.55
N THR A 197 -5.91 -10.32 11.04
CA THR A 197 -5.60 -11.56 11.74
C THR A 197 -4.08 -11.71 11.90
N ILE A 198 -3.61 -12.01 13.11
CA ILE A 198 -2.21 -12.30 13.40
C ILE A 198 -2.17 -13.62 14.16
N THR A 199 -1.51 -14.67 13.59
CA THR A 199 -1.47 -16.05 14.13
C THR A 199 -0.09 -16.66 14.06
#